data_8c563dc32ffd985939d56366522c1975
#
_entry.id   8c563dc32ffd985939d56366522c1975
#
_cell.length_a   1.000
_cell.length_b   1.000
_cell.length_c   1.000
_cell.angle_alpha   90.00
_cell.angle_beta   90.00
_cell.angle_gamma   90.00
#
_symmetry.space_group_name_H-M   'P 1'
#
loop_
_entity.id
_entity.type
_entity.pdbx_description
1 polymer ?
#
loop_
_entity_poly.entity_id
_entity_poly.type
_entity_poly.pdbx_seq_one_letter_code
_entity_poly.pdbx_strand_id
1 'polypeptide(L)'
;TNKTAGEFYTPRAVVHLIGNILKPKEKDTIYDPACGSGGMLLEAYNYVKSKGGDVRTLKLFGQEKNLTTSAIARINLFLHDVEDFQIIRGDTLRNPAFHEGDLLSKFDVVIANPPFSLKNWGASEWSHDPFGRNIAGTPTDNSGDFAWVQHMICSMAHPNGRMGIVLPHGALFRGGVEGKIRKELLTRDLLETVIGLGPNLFYGTGISACILVFKLKKDTKKQNKVHFIDGSALFTKGRNQNFFREEHAHQILEWYNKYEDIENVSKVVSLSEIEENEFNLNIS
;
A
#
# COMPACT_ATOMS: atom_id res chain seq x y z
N THR A 1 14.53 18.06 18.94
CA THR A 1 14.80 16.78 18.26
C THR A 1 13.69 16.54 17.26
N ASN A 2 13.92 16.92 16.00
CA ASN A 2 13.03 16.66 14.89
C ASN A 2 12.99 15.15 14.64
N LYS A 3 12.03 14.45 15.25
CA LYS A 3 11.61 13.15 14.74
C LYS A 3 10.86 13.45 13.45
N THR A 4 11.50 13.22 12.31
CA THR A 4 10.82 13.15 11.02
C THR A 4 9.76 12.08 11.15
N ALA A 5 8.50 12.49 11.06
CA ALA A 5 7.36 11.59 10.96
C ALA A 5 7.54 10.79 9.66
N GLY A 6 8.06 9.56 9.71
CA GLY A 6 8.32 8.86 8.47
C GLY A 6 8.93 7.47 8.56
N GLU A 7 9.46 7.07 9.67
CA GLU A 7 9.97 5.69 9.81
C GLU A 7 9.03 4.89 10.69
N PHE A 8 7.86 4.56 10.15
CA PHE A 8 6.97 3.62 10.81
C PHE A 8 7.44 2.19 10.50
N TYR A 9 7.95 1.51 11.52
CA TYR A 9 8.13 0.08 11.43
C TYR A 9 6.77 -0.59 11.20
N THR A 10 6.62 -1.26 10.07
CA THR A 10 5.40 -2.01 9.75
C THR A 10 5.37 -3.31 10.54
N PRO A 11 4.32 -3.57 11.34
CA PRO A 11 4.21 -4.84 12.03
C PRO A 11 4.32 -6.01 11.05
N ARG A 12 5.12 -7.02 11.38
CA ARG A 12 5.41 -8.16 10.49
C ARG A 12 4.14 -8.86 10.01
N ALA A 13 3.16 -9.04 10.90
CA ALA A 13 1.89 -9.66 10.55
C ALA A 13 1.07 -8.84 9.53
N VAL A 14 1.20 -7.49 9.50
CA VAL A 14 0.59 -6.65 8.47
C VAL A 14 1.26 -6.93 7.12
N VAL A 15 2.58 -7.05 7.09
CA VAL A 15 3.32 -7.34 5.86
C VAL A 15 2.99 -8.74 5.34
N HIS A 16 2.89 -9.72 6.23
CA HIS A 16 2.44 -11.08 5.89
C HIS A 16 1.02 -11.09 5.31
N LEU A 17 0.10 -10.31 5.90
CA LEU A 17 -1.27 -10.19 5.39
C LEU A 17 -1.27 -9.64 3.97
N ILE A 18 -0.55 -8.55 3.71
CA ILE A 18 -0.46 -7.96 2.37
C ILE A 18 0.16 -8.95 1.38
N GLY A 19 1.23 -9.64 1.75
CA GLY A 19 1.86 -10.67 0.94
C GLY A 19 0.90 -11.81 0.56
N ASN A 20 0.12 -12.30 1.53
CA ASN A 20 -0.89 -13.35 1.29
C ASN A 20 -2.08 -12.88 0.43
N ILE A 21 -2.40 -11.59 0.45
CA ILE A 21 -3.45 -11.00 -0.40
C ILE A 21 -2.93 -10.81 -1.83
N LEU A 22 -1.74 -10.24 -2.00
CA LEU A 22 -1.16 -9.92 -3.31
C LEU A 22 -0.57 -11.14 -4.01
N LYS A 23 -0.18 -12.16 -3.25
CA LYS A 23 0.35 -13.44 -3.75
C LYS A 23 1.45 -13.24 -4.80
N PRO A 24 2.58 -12.60 -4.45
CA PRO A 24 3.71 -12.55 -5.35
C PRO A 24 4.16 -13.96 -5.73
N LYS A 25 4.66 -14.13 -6.94
CA LYS A 25 5.10 -15.43 -7.47
C LYS A 25 6.44 -15.30 -8.16
N GLU A 26 7.07 -16.40 -8.45
CA GLU A 26 8.30 -16.42 -9.24
C GLU A 26 8.18 -15.62 -10.53
N LYS A 27 9.27 -14.97 -10.94
CA LYS A 27 9.39 -14.06 -12.09
C LYS A 27 8.70 -12.70 -11.91
N ASP A 28 7.95 -12.45 -10.82
CA ASP A 28 7.39 -11.13 -10.56
C ASP A 28 8.47 -10.08 -10.33
N THR A 29 8.21 -8.88 -10.79
CA THR A 29 8.89 -7.66 -10.38
C THR A 29 8.11 -7.03 -9.23
N ILE A 30 8.79 -6.71 -8.13
CA ILE A 30 8.17 -6.19 -6.89
C ILE A 30 8.79 -4.84 -6.56
N TYR A 31 7.95 -3.83 -6.36
CA TYR A 31 8.37 -2.46 -6.10
C TYR A 31 7.79 -1.90 -4.82
N ASP A 32 8.65 -1.26 -4.03
CA ASP A 32 8.27 -0.46 -2.86
C ASP A 32 8.81 0.97 -3.02
N PRO A 33 7.95 1.96 -3.30
CA PRO A 33 8.33 3.35 -3.51
C PRO A 33 8.76 4.11 -2.25
N ALA A 34 8.57 3.54 -1.07
CA ALA A 34 8.96 4.09 0.24
C ALA A 34 9.51 2.97 1.13
N CYS A 35 10.56 2.29 0.65
CA CYS A 35 10.90 0.94 1.11
C CYS A 35 11.50 0.88 2.54
N GLY A 36 11.83 2.01 3.14
CA GLY A 36 12.43 2.00 4.47
C GLY A 36 13.66 1.09 4.52
N SER A 37 13.69 0.18 5.47
CA SER A 37 14.75 -0.83 5.62
C SER A 37 14.58 -2.07 4.72
N GLY A 38 13.64 -2.03 3.77
CA GLY A 38 13.40 -3.13 2.82
C GLY A 38 12.55 -4.29 3.36
N GLY A 39 11.92 -4.10 4.52
CA GLY A 39 11.17 -5.19 5.19
C GLY A 39 10.02 -5.75 4.37
N MET A 40 9.24 -4.91 3.70
CA MET A 40 8.12 -5.38 2.87
C MET A 40 8.62 -6.13 1.61
N LEU A 41 9.70 -5.68 1.00
CA LEU A 41 10.33 -6.38 -0.12
C LEU A 41 10.86 -7.76 0.30
N LEU A 42 11.52 -7.81 1.45
CA LEU A 42 12.03 -9.08 2.01
C LEU A 42 10.91 -10.07 2.33
N GLU A 43 9.80 -9.60 2.89
CA GLU A 43 8.67 -10.50 3.19
C GLU A 43 7.98 -10.99 1.91
N ALA A 44 7.90 -10.18 0.86
CA ALA A 44 7.42 -10.66 -0.45
C ALA A 44 8.32 -11.75 -1.03
N TYR A 45 9.64 -11.61 -0.90
CA TYR A 45 10.62 -12.63 -1.26
C TYR A 45 10.42 -13.91 -0.43
N ASN A 46 10.31 -13.78 0.89
CA ASN A 46 10.07 -14.90 1.81
C ASN A 46 8.74 -15.61 1.53
N TYR A 47 7.71 -14.86 1.16
CA TYR A 47 6.42 -15.43 0.76
C TYR A 47 6.59 -16.38 -0.44
N VAL A 48 7.25 -15.95 -1.52
CA VAL A 48 7.49 -16.79 -2.70
C VAL A 48 8.30 -18.01 -2.32
N LYS A 49 9.35 -17.85 -1.52
CA LYS A 49 10.17 -18.95 -1.01
C LYS A 49 9.35 -19.97 -0.21
N SER A 50 8.46 -19.51 0.66
CA SER A 50 7.60 -20.36 1.50
C SER A 50 6.57 -21.16 0.68
N LYS A 51 6.24 -20.70 -0.52
CA LYS A 51 5.35 -21.40 -1.46
C LYS A 51 6.10 -22.32 -2.43
N GLY A 52 7.41 -22.48 -2.26
CA GLY A 52 8.24 -23.33 -3.11
C GLY A 52 8.58 -22.70 -4.48
N GLY A 53 8.34 -21.39 -4.66
CA GLY A 53 8.72 -20.69 -5.89
C GLY A 53 10.23 -20.43 -5.98
N ASP A 54 10.75 -20.32 -7.20
CA ASP A 54 12.15 -20.00 -7.46
C ASP A 54 12.41 -18.50 -7.24
N VAL A 55 12.90 -18.16 -6.05
CA VAL A 55 13.17 -16.79 -5.63
C VAL A 55 14.30 -16.10 -6.42
N ARG A 56 15.18 -16.87 -7.12
CA ARG A 56 16.23 -16.30 -7.97
C ARG A 56 15.67 -15.59 -9.20
N THR A 57 14.41 -15.85 -9.53
CA THR A 57 13.71 -15.22 -10.65
C THR A 57 13.01 -13.91 -10.28
N LEU A 58 12.95 -13.57 -8.98
CA LEU A 58 12.36 -12.32 -8.50
C LEU A 58 13.29 -11.15 -8.73
N LYS A 59 12.71 -9.99 -9.02
CA LYS A 59 13.42 -8.71 -9.08
C LYS A 59 12.77 -7.73 -8.13
N LEU A 60 13.54 -7.25 -7.15
CA LEU A 60 13.07 -6.34 -6.13
C LEU A 60 13.58 -4.92 -6.40
N PHE A 61 12.67 -3.95 -6.32
CA PHE A 61 12.95 -2.54 -6.55
C PHE A 61 12.46 -1.72 -5.37
N GLY A 62 13.29 -0.82 -4.87
CA GLY A 62 12.91 0.07 -3.78
C GLY A 62 13.47 1.47 -3.97
N GLN A 63 12.73 2.44 -3.48
CA GLN A 63 13.22 3.81 -3.36
C GLN A 63 13.02 4.29 -1.92
N GLU A 64 14.05 4.94 -1.36
CA GLU A 64 14.03 5.46 0.01
C GLU A 64 14.75 6.82 0.06
N LYS A 65 14.08 7.79 0.67
CA LYS A 65 14.61 9.16 0.75
C LYS A 65 15.80 9.30 1.70
N ASN A 66 15.76 8.59 2.82
CA ASN A 66 16.79 8.67 3.86
C ASN A 66 18.04 7.86 3.46
N LEU A 67 19.21 8.50 3.51
CA LEU A 67 20.48 7.87 3.13
C LEU A 67 20.81 6.63 3.98
N THR A 68 20.72 6.77 5.30
CA THR A 68 21.04 5.68 6.22
C THR A 68 20.07 4.53 6.06
N THR A 69 18.78 4.81 5.99
CA THR A 69 17.72 3.81 5.84
C THR A 69 17.82 3.07 4.50
N SER A 70 18.17 3.78 3.41
CA SER A 70 18.39 3.14 2.10
C SER A 70 19.61 2.21 2.10
N ALA A 71 20.68 2.57 2.85
CA ALA A 71 21.83 1.71 3.03
C ALA A 71 21.47 0.45 3.85
N ILE A 72 20.69 0.61 4.93
CA ILE A 72 20.18 -0.50 5.72
C ILE A 72 19.36 -1.45 4.87
N ALA A 73 18.49 -0.92 3.98
CA ALA A 73 17.68 -1.76 3.07
C ALA A 73 18.57 -2.64 2.18
N ARG A 74 19.61 -2.09 1.58
CA ARG A 74 20.55 -2.86 0.75
C ARG A 74 21.26 -3.95 1.57
N ILE A 75 21.75 -3.62 2.75
CA ILE A 75 22.41 -4.57 3.65
C ILE A 75 21.43 -5.67 4.07
N ASN A 76 20.20 -5.30 4.43
CA ASN A 76 19.17 -6.25 4.85
C ASN A 76 18.85 -7.26 3.75
N LEU A 77 18.61 -6.82 2.53
CA LEU A 77 18.34 -7.71 1.41
C LEU A 77 19.54 -8.61 1.10
N PHE A 78 20.76 -8.05 1.11
CA PHE A 78 21.99 -8.82 0.89
C PHE A 78 22.20 -9.91 1.95
N LEU A 79 22.00 -9.60 3.23
CA LEU A 79 22.16 -10.56 4.34
C LEU A 79 21.10 -11.68 4.33
N HIS A 80 20.01 -11.50 3.60
CA HIS A 80 18.97 -12.52 3.41
C HIS A 80 19.05 -13.22 2.06
N ASP A 81 20.22 -13.17 1.42
CA ASP A 81 20.53 -13.87 0.16
C ASP A 81 19.60 -13.47 -1.02
N VAL A 82 19.09 -12.25 -1.03
CA VAL A 82 18.38 -11.72 -2.19
C VAL A 82 19.40 -11.39 -3.27
N GLU A 83 19.29 -12.04 -4.44
CA GLU A 83 20.29 -11.93 -5.51
C GLU A 83 20.05 -10.71 -6.44
N ASP A 84 18.78 -10.44 -6.80
CA ASP A 84 18.44 -9.37 -7.76
C ASP A 84 17.57 -8.30 -7.11
N PHE A 85 18.21 -7.21 -6.71
CA PHE A 85 17.51 -6.05 -6.16
C PHE A 85 18.19 -4.74 -6.53
N GLN A 86 17.39 -3.69 -6.59
CA GLN A 86 17.83 -2.31 -6.77
C GLN A 86 17.18 -1.42 -5.73
N ILE A 87 17.97 -0.84 -4.83
CA ILE A 87 17.51 0.16 -3.87
C ILE A 87 18.18 1.50 -4.19
N ILE A 88 17.38 2.47 -4.59
CA ILE A 88 17.85 3.80 -5.01
C ILE A 88 17.44 4.83 -3.94
N ARG A 89 18.40 5.66 -3.55
CA ARG A 89 18.12 6.79 -2.67
C ARG A 89 17.43 7.91 -3.45
N GLY A 90 16.33 8.43 -2.95
CA GLY A 90 15.66 9.60 -3.53
C GLY A 90 14.23 9.79 -3.02
N ASP A 91 13.70 10.98 -3.28
CA ASP A 91 12.31 11.33 -2.96
C ASP A 91 11.40 10.91 -4.11
N THR A 92 10.68 9.83 -3.95
CA THR A 92 9.85 9.22 -4.99
C THR A 92 8.77 10.16 -5.53
N LEU A 93 8.14 10.94 -4.66
CA LEU A 93 7.08 11.83 -5.10
C LEU A 93 7.60 12.99 -5.95
N ARG A 94 8.81 13.50 -5.64
CA ARG A 94 9.44 14.57 -6.41
C ARG A 94 10.25 14.06 -7.61
N ASN A 95 10.93 12.93 -7.43
CA ASN A 95 11.84 12.38 -8.43
C ASN A 95 11.84 10.84 -8.37
N PRO A 96 10.88 10.18 -9.02
CA PRO A 96 10.84 8.74 -9.09
C PRO A 96 12.09 8.21 -9.81
N ALA A 97 12.73 7.19 -9.25
CA ALA A 97 14.02 6.69 -9.74
C ALA A 97 13.90 5.67 -10.87
N PHE A 98 12.77 4.98 -10.95
CA PHE A 98 12.57 3.91 -11.94
C PHE A 98 11.71 4.39 -13.10
N HIS A 99 12.37 4.87 -14.15
CA HIS A 99 11.73 5.37 -15.37
C HIS A 99 12.70 5.34 -16.56
N GLU A 100 12.16 5.43 -17.75
CA GLU A 100 12.89 5.66 -18.99
C GLU A 100 12.26 6.88 -19.69
N GLY A 101 13.00 7.98 -19.79
CA GLY A 101 12.42 9.28 -20.17
C GLY A 101 11.29 9.66 -19.23
N ASP A 102 10.12 9.98 -19.79
CA ASP A 102 8.92 10.34 -19.02
C ASP A 102 8.02 9.12 -18.70
N LEU A 103 8.48 7.90 -19.00
CA LEU A 103 7.72 6.68 -18.78
C LEU A 103 8.17 5.99 -17.49
N LEU A 104 7.27 5.88 -16.51
CA LEU A 104 7.54 5.08 -15.30
C LEU A 104 7.72 3.61 -15.64
N SER A 105 8.69 2.98 -14.99
CA SER A 105 8.82 1.52 -14.96
C SER A 105 7.56 0.88 -14.37
N LYS A 106 7.22 -0.31 -14.86
CA LYS A 106 6.02 -1.04 -14.46
C LYS A 106 6.40 -2.33 -13.73
N PHE A 107 5.63 -2.64 -12.67
CA PHE A 107 5.91 -3.75 -11.78
C PHE A 107 4.66 -4.61 -11.59
N ASP A 108 4.87 -5.91 -11.43
CA ASP A 108 3.77 -6.87 -11.23
C ASP A 108 3.11 -6.68 -9.87
N VAL A 109 3.91 -6.37 -8.84
CA VAL A 109 3.45 -6.11 -7.48
C VAL A 109 4.04 -4.81 -6.96
N VAL A 110 3.19 -3.91 -6.46
CA VAL A 110 3.61 -2.66 -5.82
C VAL A 110 3.10 -2.66 -4.37
N ILE A 111 3.99 -2.51 -3.41
CA ILE A 111 3.67 -2.57 -1.97
C ILE A 111 4.30 -1.39 -1.26
N ALA A 112 3.58 -0.76 -0.34
CA ALA A 112 4.16 0.30 0.47
C ALA A 112 3.42 0.53 1.79
N ASN A 113 4.19 0.98 2.78
CA ASN A 113 3.71 1.69 3.95
C ASN A 113 4.38 3.07 3.97
N PRO A 114 3.90 4.04 3.17
CA PRO A 114 4.52 5.35 3.05
C PRO A 114 4.29 6.19 4.30
N PRO A 115 5.05 7.29 4.50
CA PRO A 115 4.80 8.24 5.57
C PRO A 115 3.38 8.78 5.55
N PHE A 116 2.64 8.65 6.67
CA PHE A 116 1.26 9.11 6.78
C PHE A 116 1.15 10.62 6.73
N SER A 117 0.22 11.12 5.91
CA SER A 117 -0.13 12.55 5.80
C SER A 117 1.11 13.45 5.62
N LEU A 118 2.01 13.02 4.74
CA LEU A 118 3.26 13.74 4.45
C LEU A 118 2.95 15.14 3.95
N LYS A 119 3.52 16.14 4.64
CA LYS A 119 3.41 17.56 4.27
C LYS A 119 4.58 18.01 3.40
N ASN A 120 4.38 19.08 2.63
CA ASN A 120 5.41 19.68 1.78
C ASN A 120 6.06 18.64 0.83
N TRP A 121 5.25 17.75 0.30
CA TRP A 121 5.67 16.61 -0.50
C TRP A 121 5.94 16.95 -1.98
N GLY A 122 5.66 18.20 -2.41
CA GLY A 122 5.88 18.67 -3.79
C GLY A 122 4.60 18.79 -4.61
N ALA A 123 3.48 19.18 -3.97
CA ALA A 123 2.19 19.32 -4.65
C ALA A 123 2.21 20.33 -5.82
N SER A 124 3.01 21.39 -5.73
CA SER A 124 3.13 22.40 -6.79
C SER A 124 3.70 21.84 -8.08
N GLU A 125 4.71 20.99 -7.95
CA GLU A 125 5.36 20.34 -9.11
C GLU A 125 4.50 19.22 -9.67
N TRP A 126 3.70 18.57 -8.82
CA TRP A 126 2.87 17.44 -9.20
C TRP A 126 1.77 17.78 -10.21
N SER A 127 1.26 19.01 -10.21
CA SER A 127 0.26 19.45 -11.19
C SER A 127 0.77 19.40 -12.64
N HIS A 128 2.11 19.44 -12.83
CA HIS A 128 2.79 19.36 -14.10
C HIS A 128 3.77 18.17 -14.13
N ASP A 129 3.41 17.09 -13.44
CA ASP A 129 4.24 15.90 -13.34
C ASP A 129 4.57 15.32 -14.71
N PRO A 130 5.86 15.24 -15.10
CA PRO A 130 6.26 14.74 -16.41
C PRO A 130 5.90 13.27 -16.62
N PHE A 131 5.71 12.52 -15.54
CA PHE A 131 5.35 11.10 -15.58
C PHE A 131 3.83 10.87 -15.64
N GLY A 132 3.01 11.92 -15.62
CA GLY A 132 1.55 11.82 -15.70
C GLY A 132 0.89 11.10 -14.52
N ARG A 133 1.48 11.19 -13.33
CA ARG A 133 0.99 10.48 -12.14
C ARG A 133 -0.26 11.08 -11.51
N ASN A 134 -0.58 12.32 -11.81
CA ASN A 134 -1.77 13.01 -11.29
C ASN A 134 -3.07 12.58 -11.99
N ILE A 135 -3.27 11.29 -12.13
CA ILE A 135 -4.37 10.67 -12.91
C ILE A 135 -5.78 11.00 -12.40
N ALA A 136 -5.89 11.33 -11.12
CA ALA A 136 -7.15 11.69 -10.45
C ALA A 136 -7.12 13.11 -9.83
N GLY A 137 -6.04 13.85 -10.03
CA GLY A 137 -5.85 15.19 -9.51
C GLY A 137 -4.66 15.32 -8.56
N THR A 138 -4.36 16.56 -8.19
CA THR A 138 -3.24 16.89 -7.30
C THR A 138 -3.72 17.01 -5.86
N PRO A 139 -3.26 16.14 -4.94
CA PRO A 139 -3.53 16.28 -3.50
C PRO A 139 -2.99 17.61 -2.95
N THR A 140 -3.55 18.05 -1.84
CA THR A 140 -3.06 19.26 -1.16
C THR A 140 -1.65 19.05 -0.59
N ASP A 141 -0.89 20.12 -0.42
CA ASP A 141 0.46 20.07 0.15
C ASP A 141 0.49 19.57 1.62
N ASN A 142 -0.65 19.51 2.26
CA ASN A 142 -0.80 19.03 3.64
C ASN A 142 -0.90 17.51 3.78
N SER A 143 -1.10 16.77 2.68
CA SER A 143 -1.21 15.30 2.70
C SER A 143 -0.84 14.69 1.35
N GLY A 144 0.24 13.92 1.34
CA GLY A 144 0.71 13.16 0.20
C GLY A 144 0.07 11.77 0.05
N ASP A 145 -0.91 11.41 0.88
CA ASP A 145 -1.47 10.05 0.91
C ASP A 145 -1.96 9.59 -0.48
N PHE A 146 -2.75 10.39 -1.16
CA PHE A 146 -3.21 10.07 -2.52
C PHE A 146 -2.20 10.36 -3.63
N ALA A 147 -1.09 11.04 -3.36
CA ALA A 147 0.03 11.09 -4.30
C ALA A 147 0.74 9.72 -4.33
N TRP A 148 0.95 9.10 -3.18
CA TRP A 148 1.46 7.73 -3.10
C TRP A 148 0.55 6.73 -3.83
N VAL A 149 -0.76 6.79 -3.59
CA VAL A 149 -1.73 5.91 -4.27
C VAL A 149 -1.62 6.05 -5.79
N GLN A 150 -1.63 7.27 -6.32
CA GLN A 150 -1.57 7.52 -7.76
C GLN A 150 -0.23 7.10 -8.36
N HIS A 151 0.90 7.38 -7.67
CA HIS A 151 2.21 6.90 -8.10
C HIS A 151 2.25 5.37 -8.22
N MET A 152 1.74 4.67 -7.21
CA MET A 152 1.72 3.20 -7.21
C MET A 152 0.80 2.63 -8.29
N ILE A 153 -0.38 3.21 -8.51
CA ILE A 153 -1.27 2.81 -9.61
C ILE A 153 -0.56 2.97 -10.96
N CYS A 154 0.10 4.12 -11.18
CA CYS A 154 0.86 4.38 -12.39
C CYS A 154 2.08 3.46 -12.56
N SER A 155 2.53 2.81 -11.50
CA SER A 155 3.67 1.87 -11.52
C SER A 155 3.26 0.40 -11.68
N MET A 156 1.96 0.09 -11.76
CA MET A 156 1.51 -1.28 -11.97
C MET A 156 1.66 -1.72 -13.42
N ALA A 157 2.12 -2.96 -13.63
CA ALA A 157 2.28 -3.58 -14.94
C ALA A 157 0.96 -4.11 -15.50
N HIS A 158 0.61 -3.73 -16.72
CA HIS A 158 -0.53 -4.29 -17.42
C HIS A 158 -0.26 -5.73 -17.89
N PRO A 159 -1.29 -6.62 -17.92
CA PRO A 159 -2.66 -6.37 -17.51
C PRO A 159 -2.96 -6.72 -16.04
N ASN A 160 -2.02 -7.35 -15.32
CA ASN A 160 -2.30 -8.04 -14.05
C ASN A 160 -1.60 -7.40 -12.83
N GLY A 161 -1.12 -6.17 -12.97
CA GLY A 161 -0.51 -5.44 -11.86
C GLY A 161 -1.47 -5.31 -10.67
N ARG A 162 -0.91 -5.45 -9.48
CA ARG A 162 -1.64 -5.38 -8.22
C ARG A 162 -0.83 -4.66 -7.16
N MET A 163 -1.51 -3.97 -6.25
CA MET A 163 -0.84 -3.25 -5.19
C MET A 163 -1.57 -3.32 -3.86
N GLY A 164 -0.81 -3.18 -2.80
CA GLY A 164 -1.29 -2.99 -1.43
C GLY A 164 -0.59 -1.81 -0.78
N ILE A 165 -1.36 -0.89 -0.22
CA ILE A 165 -0.84 0.30 0.45
C ILE A 165 -1.45 0.44 1.84
N VAL A 166 -0.62 0.77 2.83
CA VAL A 166 -1.06 1.13 4.18
C VAL A 166 -1.20 2.65 4.24
N LEU A 167 -2.36 3.12 4.68
CA LEU A 167 -2.68 4.54 4.80
C LEU A 167 -3.31 4.84 6.17
N PRO A 168 -3.29 6.09 6.65
CA PRO A 168 -4.07 6.48 7.81
C PRO A 168 -5.57 6.36 7.50
N HIS A 169 -6.36 5.93 8.47
CA HIS A 169 -7.81 5.70 8.32
C HIS A 169 -8.54 6.93 7.75
N GLY A 170 -8.09 8.15 8.08
CA GLY A 170 -8.64 9.37 7.51
C GLY A 170 -8.68 9.44 5.99
N ALA A 171 -7.81 8.72 5.27
CA ALA A 171 -7.84 8.65 3.81
C ALA A 171 -9.16 8.10 3.26
N LEU A 172 -9.89 7.31 4.05
CA LEU A 172 -11.15 6.69 3.65
C LEU A 172 -12.32 7.70 3.57
N PHE A 173 -12.28 8.79 4.32
CA PHE A 173 -13.44 9.68 4.45
C PHE A 173 -13.14 11.18 4.40
N ARG A 174 -11.86 11.61 4.44
CA ARG A 174 -11.54 13.04 4.31
C ARG A 174 -12.15 13.62 3.02
N GLY A 175 -12.82 14.76 3.15
CA GLY A 175 -13.51 15.46 2.07
C GLY A 175 -12.58 16.37 1.23
N GLY A 176 -13.18 17.35 0.55
CA GLY A 176 -12.44 18.34 -0.26
C GLY A 176 -11.72 17.72 -1.44
N VAL A 177 -10.46 18.06 -1.65
CA VAL A 177 -9.63 17.58 -2.76
C VAL A 177 -9.43 16.06 -2.68
N GLU A 178 -9.18 15.52 -1.48
CA GLU A 178 -9.01 14.07 -1.30
C GLU A 178 -10.28 13.29 -1.64
N GLY A 179 -11.45 13.81 -1.28
CA GLY A 179 -12.74 13.23 -1.66
C GLY A 179 -12.95 13.16 -3.18
N LYS A 180 -12.55 14.24 -3.90
CA LYS A 180 -12.63 14.27 -5.37
C LYS A 180 -11.69 13.25 -6.02
N ILE A 181 -10.44 13.15 -5.53
CA ILE A 181 -9.47 12.18 -6.02
C ILE A 181 -9.97 10.76 -5.76
N ARG A 182 -10.49 10.49 -4.55
CA ARG A 182 -11.05 9.19 -4.17
C ARG A 182 -12.20 8.79 -5.08
N LYS A 183 -13.14 9.72 -5.37
CA LYS A 183 -14.22 9.52 -6.34
C LYS A 183 -13.67 9.11 -7.71
N GLU A 184 -12.73 9.88 -8.26
CA GLU A 184 -12.14 9.62 -9.58
C GLU A 184 -11.44 8.24 -9.63
N LEU A 185 -10.71 7.86 -8.58
CA LEU A 185 -10.06 6.56 -8.50
C LEU A 185 -11.06 5.40 -8.40
N LEU A 186 -12.16 5.58 -7.66
CA LEU A 186 -13.19 4.56 -7.50
C LEU A 186 -13.96 4.31 -8.80
N THR A 187 -14.23 5.35 -9.58
CA THR A 187 -14.92 5.22 -10.88
C THR A 187 -14.13 4.43 -11.91
N ARG A 188 -12.81 4.26 -11.71
CA ARG A 188 -11.95 3.40 -12.55
C ARG A 188 -12.05 1.92 -12.21
N ASP A 189 -12.80 1.57 -11.17
CA ASP A 189 -13.01 0.20 -10.68
C ASP A 189 -11.69 -0.57 -10.39
N LEU A 190 -10.67 0.11 -9.88
CA LEU A 190 -9.39 -0.50 -9.53
C LEU A 190 -9.31 -0.95 -8.07
N LEU A 191 -10.04 -0.30 -7.16
CA LEU A 191 -10.05 -0.65 -5.74
C LEU A 191 -10.84 -1.96 -5.53
N GLU A 192 -10.14 -2.99 -5.04
CA GLU A 192 -10.76 -4.31 -4.76
C GLU A 192 -11.22 -4.43 -3.31
N THR A 193 -10.38 -4.01 -2.37
CA THR A 193 -10.62 -4.26 -0.93
C THR A 193 -10.12 -3.11 -0.07
N VAL A 194 -10.89 -2.81 0.97
CA VAL A 194 -10.54 -1.90 2.06
C VAL A 194 -10.53 -2.71 3.36
N ILE A 195 -9.41 -2.69 4.07
CA ILE A 195 -9.24 -3.40 5.35
C ILE A 195 -8.94 -2.37 6.44
N GLY A 196 -9.83 -2.25 7.42
CA GLY A 196 -9.59 -1.44 8.62
C GLY A 196 -8.73 -2.19 9.62
N LEU A 197 -7.75 -1.51 10.19
CA LEU A 197 -6.87 -2.03 11.23
C LEU A 197 -7.14 -1.34 12.57
N GLY A 198 -6.81 -2.00 13.66
CA GLY A 198 -6.94 -1.45 15.00
C GLY A 198 -6.07 -0.21 15.26
N PRO A 199 -6.35 0.54 16.34
CA PRO A 199 -5.58 1.73 16.70
C PRO A 199 -4.21 1.35 17.28
N ASN A 200 -3.28 2.31 17.21
CA ASN A 200 -1.98 2.23 17.90
C ASN A 200 -1.15 0.97 17.56
N LEU A 201 -1.20 0.53 16.30
CA LEU A 201 -0.42 -0.63 15.80
C LEU A 201 0.94 -0.22 15.25
N PHE A 202 1.08 1.00 14.76
CA PHE A 202 2.31 1.49 14.12
C PHE A 202 3.13 2.33 15.09
N TYR A 203 4.42 2.07 15.11
CA TYR A 203 5.33 2.78 16.01
C TYR A 203 5.28 4.30 15.78
N GLY A 204 5.19 5.07 16.86
CA GLY A 204 5.22 6.54 16.80
C GLY A 204 3.90 7.23 16.47
N THR A 205 2.80 6.47 16.26
CA THR A 205 1.46 7.04 16.04
C THR A 205 0.38 6.23 16.73
N GLY A 206 -0.61 6.91 17.34
CA GLY A 206 -1.83 6.28 17.85
C GLY A 206 -2.94 6.14 16.80
N ILE A 207 -2.71 6.62 15.57
CA ILE A 207 -3.71 6.67 14.51
C ILE A 207 -4.02 5.24 14.02
N SER A 208 -5.31 4.95 13.82
CA SER A 208 -5.73 3.75 13.09
C SER A 208 -5.33 3.85 11.63
N ALA A 209 -4.90 2.73 11.06
CA ALA A 209 -4.57 2.62 9.67
C ALA A 209 -5.55 1.72 8.91
N CYS A 210 -5.49 1.75 7.60
CA CYS A 210 -6.18 0.85 6.71
C CYS A 210 -5.23 0.31 5.65
N ILE A 211 -5.59 -0.82 5.05
CA ILE A 211 -4.93 -1.35 3.86
C ILE A 211 -5.89 -1.19 2.69
N LEU A 212 -5.42 -0.59 1.61
CA LEU A 212 -6.13 -0.54 0.33
C LEU A 212 -5.46 -1.49 -0.66
N VAL A 213 -6.27 -2.34 -1.29
CA VAL A 213 -5.82 -3.28 -2.33
C VAL A 213 -6.40 -2.86 -3.67
N PHE A 214 -5.53 -2.58 -4.62
CA PHE A 214 -5.91 -2.25 -5.99
C PHE A 214 -5.41 -3.32 -6.96
N LYS A 215 -6.19 -3.56 -8.02
CA LYS A 215 -5.83 -4.43 -9.14
C LYS A 215 -6.21 -3.79 -10.46
N LEU A 216 -5.31 -3.85 -11.44
CA LEU A 216 -5.63 -3.39 -12.79
C LEU A 216 -6.72 -4.23 -13.44
N LYS A 217 -6.77 -5.52 -13.12
CA LYS A 217 -7.81 -6.44 -13.56
C LYS A 217 -8.40 -7.18 -12.36
N LYS A 218 -9.64 -6.84 -12.03
CA LYS A 218 -10.41 -7.55 -11.01
C LYS A 218 -11.07 -8.80 -11.60
N ASP A 219 -11.23 -9.83 -10.76
CA ASP A 219 -12.05 -11.00 -11.13
C ASP A 219 -13.48 -10.56 -11.49
N THR A 220 -14.11 -11.22 -12.43
CA THR A 220 -15.44 -10.84 -12.95
C THR A 220 -16.47 -10.66 -11.83
N LYS A 221 -16.48 -11.53 -10.82
CA LYS A 221 -17.38 -11.43 -9.67
C LYS A 221 -17.12 -10.23 -8.75
N LYS A 222 -15.95 -9.62 -8.85
CA LYS A 222 -15.50 -8.48 -8.05
C LYS A 222 -15.60 -7.14 -8.78
N GLN A 223 -15.90 -7.14 -10.06
CA GLN A 223 -16.04 -5.92 -10.87
C GLN A 223 -17.20 -5.06 -10.36
N ASN A 224 -16.99 -3.75 -10.35
CA ASN A 224 -17.92 -2.74 -9.83
C ASN A 224 -18.34 -2.96 -8.37
N LYS A 225 -17.47 -3.56 -7.57
CA LYS A 225 -17.67 -3.81 -6.14
C LYS A 225 -16.39 -3.58 -5.37
N VAL A 226 -16.53 -3.24 -4.10
CA VAL A 226 -15.42 -3.13 -3.14
C VAL A 226 -15.75 -4.00 -1.93
N HIS A 227 -14.79 -4.80 -1.50
CA HIS A 227 -14.90 -5.63 -0.30
C HIS A 227 -14.36 -4.85 0.90
N PHE A 228 -15.22 -4.56 1.87
CA PHE A 228 -14.85 -3.93 3.13
C PHE A 228 -14.66 -4.99 4.21
N ILE A 229 -13.56 -4.90 4.96
CA ILE A 229 -13.25 -5.80 6.08
C ILE A 229 -12.89 -4.97 7.29
N ASP A 230 -13.63 -5.10 8.37
CA ASP A 230 -13.35 -4.45 9.64
C ASP A 230 -12.50 -5.34 10.55
N GLY A 231 -11.21 -5.08 10.54
CA GLY A 231 -10.23 -5.68 11.44
C GLY A 231 -9.90 -4.81 12.67
N SER A 232 -10.66 -3.74 12.92
CA SER A 232 -10.36 -2.74 13.95
C SER A 232 -10.32 -3.30 15.37
N ALA A 233 -11.03 -4.39 15.64
CA ALA A 233 -11.04 -5.10 16.92
C ALA A 233 -9.93 -6.17 17.04
N LEU A 234 -9.20 -6.45 15.95
CA LEU A 234 -8.20 -7.52 15.92
C LEU A 234 -6.83 -7.00 16.33
N PHE A 235 -6.56 -6.98 17.61
CA PHE A 235 -5.25 -6.68 18.17
C PHE A 235 -5.13 -7.22 19.61
N THR A 236 -3.89 -7.41 20.04
CA THR A 236 -3.57 -7.66 21.44
C THR A 236 -3.20 -6.33 22.09
N LYS A 237 -3.90 -5.95 23.16
CA LYS A 237 -3.63 -4.71 23.88
C LYS A 237 -2.26 -4.77 24.58
N GLY A 238 -1.46 -3.77 24.39
CA GLY A 238 -0.19 -3.58 25.09
C GLY A 238 -0.19 -2.33 25.96
N ARG A 239 0.83 -2.16 26.76
CA ARG A 239 0.94 -1.01 27.67
C ARG A 239 1.11 0.33 26.94
N ASN A 240 1.97 0.37 25.95
CA ASN A 240 2.30 1.60 25.20
C ASN A 240 1.87 1.52 23.73
N GLN A 241 1.68 0.32 23.21
CA GLN A 241 1.36 0.05 21.83
C GLN A 241 0.53 -1.24 21.75
N ASN A 242 -0.41 -1.30 20.83
CA ASN A 242 -1.15 -2.51 20.52
C ASN A 242 -0.34 -3.38 19.54
N PHE A 243 -0.63 -4.67 19.51
CA PHE A 243 0.09 -5.64 18.69
C PHE A 243 -0.86 -6.32 17.71
N PHE A 244 -0.54 -6.23 16.44
CA PHE A 244 -1.16 -7.03 15.40
C PHE A 244 -0.32 -8.30 15.19
N ARG A 245 -0.92 -9.47 15.42
CA ARG A 245 -0.25 -10.77 15.44
C ARG A 245 -0.68 -11.61 14.25
N GLU A 246 0.01 -12.74 14.04
CA GLU A 246 -0.30 -13.66 12.94
C GLU A 246 -1.73 -14.21 12.98
N GLU A 247 -2.27 -14.50 14.17
CA GLU A 247 -3.66 -14.94 14.30
C GLU A 247 -4.68 -13.88 13.80
N HIS A 248 -4.39 -12.60 14.01
CA HIS A 248 -5.23 -11.50 13.51
C HIS A 248 -5.14 -11.40 11.97
N ALA A 249 -3.93 -11.55 11.42
CA ALA A 249 -3.72 -11.55 9.98
C ALA A 249 -4.41 -12.74 9.30
N HIS A 250 -4.33 -13.94 9.90
CA HIS A 250 -5.03 -15.13 9.41
C HIS A 250 -6.55 -14.94 9.41
N GLN A 251 -7.10 -14.33 10.43
CA GLN A 251 -8.54 -14.07 10.51
C GLN A 251 -9.00 -13.11 9.40
N ILE A 252 -8.26 -12.02 9.18
CA ILE A 252 -8.57 -11.09 8.08
C ILE A 252 -8.42 -11.79 6.72
N LEU A 253 -7.38 -12.58 6.55
CA LEU A 253 -7.15 -13.33 5.31
C LEU A 253 -8.27 -14.33 5.03
N GLU A 254 -8.80 -14.98 6.06
CA GLU A 254 -9.96 -15.88 5.94
C GLU A 254 -11.18 -15.09 5.44
N TRP A 255 -11.51 -13.95 6.04
CA TRP A 255 -12.60 -13.09 5.59
C TRP A 255 -12.40 -12.57 4.16
N TYR A 256 -11.19 -12.14 3.84
CA TYR A 256 -10.83 -11.72 2.48
C TYR A 256 -11.08 -12.82 1.44
N ASN A 257 -10.67 -14.05 1.74
CA ASN A 257 -10.82 -15.19 0.84
C ASN A 257 -12.28 -15.65 0.68
N LYS A 258 -13.09 -15.58 1.73
CA LYS A 258 -14.52 -15.90 1.68
C LYS A 258 -15.27 -14.96 0.76
N TYR A 259 -14.90 -13.67 0.74
CA TYR A 259 -15.55 -12.64 -0.08
C TYR A 259 -17.08 -12.64 0.09
N GLU A 260 -17.52 -12.55 1.33
CA GLU A 260 -18.93 -12.65 1.74
C GLU A 260 -19.29 -11.54 2.72
N ASP A 261 -20.59 -11.23 2.80
CA ASP A 261 -21.11 -10.38 3.85
C ASP A 261 -21.14 -11.16 5.17
N ILE A 262 -20.45 -10.64 6.18
CA ILE A 262 -20.40 -11.18 7.54
C ILE A 262 -20.79 -10.05 8.47
N GLU A 263 -21.83 -10.26 9.26
CA GLU A 263 -22.38 -9.24 10.16
C GLU A 263 -21.27 -8.62 11.04
N ASN A 264 -21.20 -7.29 11.06
CA ASN A 264 -20.22 -6.48 11.81
C ASN A 264 -18.73 -6.75 11.47
N VAL A 265 -18.44 -7.44 10.36
CA VAL A 265 -17.09 -7.84 10.00
C VAL A 265 -16.73 -7.48 8.55
N SER A 266 -17.53 -7.92 7.60
CA SER A 266 -17.24 -7.65 6.20
C SER A 266 -18.49 -7.43 5.36
N LYS A 267 -18.36 -6.61 4.33
CA LYS A 267 -19.43 -6.30 3.38
C LYS A 267 -18.87 -6.13 1.96
N VAL A 268 -19.52 -6.72 1.00
CA VAL A 268 -19.26 -6.49 -0.42
C VAL A 268 -20.24 -5.45 -0.94
N VAL A 269 -19.72 -4.26 -1.27
CA VAL A 269 -20.52 -3.08 -1.60
C VAL A 269 -20.37 -2.74 -3.07
N SER A 270 -21.48 -2.47 -3.78
CA SER A 270 -21.44 -2.03 -5.17
C SER A 270 -20.91 -0.59 -5.29
N LEU A 271 -20.32 -0.24 -6.44
CA LEU A 271 -19.90 1.14 -6.70
C LEU A 271 -21.07 2.12 -6.68
N SER A 272 -22.29 1.70 -7.09
CA SER A 272 -23.49 2.53 -6.99
C SER A 272 -23.85 2.86 -5.53
N GLU A 273 -23.78 1.89 -4.62
CA GLU A 273 -24.01 2.12 -3.18
C GLU A 273 -22.92 3.02 -2.58
N ILE A 274 -21.65 2.88 -3.02
CA ILE A 274 -20.55 3.76 -2.60
C ILE A 274 -20.78 5.20 -3.11
N GLU A 275 -21.28 5.36 -4.34
CA GLU A 275 -21.62 6.67 -4.90
C GLU A 275 -22.78 7.33 -4.13
N GLU A 276 -23.83 6.60 -3.78
CA GLU A 276 -24.92 7.07 -2.92
C GLU A 276 -24.41 7.56 -1.55
N ASN A 277 -23.33 6.95 -1.03
CA ASN A 277 -22.63 7.37 0.19
C ASN A 277 -21.47 8.37 -0.08
N GLU A 278 -21.58 9.17 -1.14
CA GLU A 278 -20.64 10.25 -1.48
C GLU A 278 -19.17 9.77 -1.57
N PHE A 279 -18.94 8.54 -2.00
CA PHE A 279 -17.61 7.91 -2.07
C PHE A 279 -16.86 7.89 -0.73
N ASN A 280 -17.60 7.88 0.38
CA ASN A 280 -17.06 7.64 1.71
C ASN A 280 -16.79 6.15 1.88
N LEU A 281 -15.57 5.80 2.23
CA LEU A 281 -15.11 4.42 2.43
C LEU A 281 -14.95 4.07 3.93
N ASN A 282 -15.52 4.87 4.81
CA ASN A 282 -15.44 4.59 6.25
C ASN A 282 -16.05 3.22 6.58
N ILE A 283 -15.36 2.44 7.40
CA ILE A 283 -15.73 1.07 7.76
C ILE A 283 -16.62 1.02 9.00
N SER A 284 -16.64 2.10 9.79
CA SER A 284 -17.43 2.20 11.03
C SER A 284 -18.82 2.78 10.81
#